data_a71865f2a9a9bd1b94e767e4dfe1e780
#
_entry.id   a71865f2a9a9bd1b94e767e4dfe1e780
#
_cell.length_a   1.000
_cell.length_b   1.000
_cell.length_c   1.000
_cell.angle_alpha   90.00
_cell.angle_beta   90.00
_cell.angle_gamma   90.00
#
_symmetry.space_group_name_H-M   'P 1'
#
loop_
_entity.id
_entity.type
_entity.pdbx_description
1 polymer ?
#
loop_
_entity_poly.entity_id
_entity_poly.type
_entity_poly.pdbx_seq_one_letter_code
_entity_poly.pdbx_strand_id
1 'polypeptide(L)'
;MEVLAISNIFLLNHEEALQLTGEENLPAAANILRAMGPDVVIIKRGSDGAFLSFGEQAFYFPVFPIKNVIDPTGAGDSFAGGFMGYLAQSDKSDFIEAVLFGSAMASFCVEDFGPTSLLKVTRTDLDKRIAIIKSCMFPAEGV
;
A
#
# COMPACT_ATOMS: atom_id res chain seq x y z
N MET A 1 20.96 5.55 -4.63
CA MET A 1 20.49 4.96 -5.89
C MET A 1 20.93 3.52 -6.10
N GLU A 2 22.06 3.12 -5.55
CA GLU A 2 22.48 1.71 -5.61
C GLU A 2 21.47 0.77 -4.96
N VAL A 3 20.82 1.20 -3.88
CA VAL A 3 19.80 0.39 -3.20
C VAL A 3 18.62 0.09 -4.12
N LEU A 4 18.19 1.09 -4.91
CA LEU A 4 17.10 0.89 -5.87
C LEU A 4 17.48 -0.12 -6.96
N ALA A 5 18.73 -0.08 -7.42
CA ALA A 5 19.18 -0.95 -8.50
C ALA A 5 19.18 -2.44 -8.12
N ILE A 6 19.23 -2.76 -6.82
CA ILE A 6 19.23 -4.15 -6.35
C ILE A 6 17.95 -4.56 -5.65
N SER A 7 16.99 -3.62 -5.47
CA SER A 7 15.72 -3.91 -4.82
C SER A 7 14.70 -4.42 -5.84
N ASN A 8 14.00 -5.50 -5.52
CA ASN A 8 12.91 -5.99 -6.35
C ASN A 8 11.61 -5.22 -6.08
N ILE A 9 11.42 -4.80 -4.84
CA ILE A 9 10.23 -4.06 -4.42
C ILE A 9 10.67 -2.79 -3.71
N PHE A 10 10.12 -1.66 -4.13
CA PHE A 10 10.41 -0.38 -3.49
C PHE A 10 9.12 0.26 -3.00
N LEU A 11 9.07 0.48 -1.70
CA LEU A 11 7.92 1.06 -1.00
C LEU A 11 8.33 2.42 -0.44
N LEU A 12 7.62 3.47 -0.83
CA LEU A 12 7.95 4.82 -0.39
C LEU A 12 6.68 5.67 -0.32
N ASN A 13 6.78 6.83 0.33
CA ASN A 13 5.65 7.76 0.35
C ASN A 13 5.74 8.74 -0.84
N HIS A 14 4.66 9.50 -1.05
CA HIS A 14 4.54 10.41 -2.19
C HIS A 14 5.62 11.51 -2.17
N GLU A 15 5.93 12.04 -0.99
CA GLU A 15 6.96 13.08 -0.86
C GLU A 15 8.34 12.54 -1.22
N GLU A 16 8.65 11.34 -0.77
CA GLU A 16 9.91 10.67 -1.13
C GLU A 16 10.00 10.40 -2.63
N ALA A 17 8.89 9.99 -3.24
CA ALA A 17 8.85 9.77 -4.67
C ALA A 17 9.11 11.08 -5.44
N LEU A 18 8.51 12.18 -5.00
CA LEU A 18 8.73 13.48 -5.59
C LEU A 18 10.20 13.91 -5.46
N GLN A 19 10.80 13.74 -4.29
CA GLN A 19 12.20 14.09 -4.06
C GLN A 19 13.15 13.29 -4.93
N LEU A 20 12.87 12.00 -5.12
CA LEU A 20 13.75 11.13 -5.90
C LEU A 20 13.60 11.32 -7.40
N THR A 21 12.42 11.65 -7.89
CA THR A 21 12.12 11.70 -9.32
C THR A 21 11.89 13.10 -9.87
N GLY A 22 11.55 14.06 -9.01
CA GLY A 22 11.12 15.38 -9.43
C GLY A 22 9.75 15.40 -10.10
N GLU A 23 8.99 14.31 -10.03
CA GLU A 23 7.75 14.11 -10.76
C GLU A 23 6.57 13.95 -9.81
N GLU A 24 5.56 14.81 -9.92
CA GLU A 24 4.34 14.72 -9.12
C GLU A 24 3.35 13.69 -9.65
N ASN A 25 3.39 13.41 -10.94
CA ASN A 25 2.52 12.43 -11.58
C ASN A 25 2.94 11.03 -11.13
N LEU A 26 2.03 10.30 -10.49
CA LEU A 26 2.36 9.00 -9.92
C LEU A 26 2.80 7.96 -10.95
N PRO A 27 2.09 7.77 -12.08
CA PRO A 27 2.56 6.85 -13.10
C PRO A 27 3.93 7.20 -13.63
N ALA A 28 4.20 8.49 -13.86
CA ALA A 28 5.50 8.94 -14.36
C ALA A 28 6.59 8.72 -13.32
N ALA A 29 6.33 9.05 -12.06
CA ALA A 29 7.27 8.82 -10.97
C ALA A 29 7.58 7.32 -10.82
N ALA A 30 6.56 6.48 -10.86
CA ALA A 30 6.74 5.03 -10.76
C ALA A 30 7.59 4.48 -11.91
N ASN A 31 7.38 4.97 -13.13
CA ASN A 31 8.17 4.54 -14.27
C ASN A 31 9.64 4.91 -14.12
N ILE A 32 9.92 6.12 -13.62
CA ILE A 32 11.29 6.56 -13.35
C ILE A 32 11.94 5.66 -12.29
N LEU A 33 11.22 5.37 -11.20
CA LEU A 33 11.72 4.53 -10.12
C LEU A 33 11.98 3.10 -10.59
N ARG A 34 11.08 2.55 -11.40
CA ARG A 34 11.25 1.19 -11.93
C ARG A 34 12.45 1.10 -12.88
N ALA A 35 12.70 2.15 -13.64
CA ALA A 35 13.87 2.22 -14.51
C ALA A 35 15.19 2.22 -13.73
N MET A 36 15.14 2.58 -12.44
CA MET A 36 16.30 2.57 -11.55
C MET A 36 16.62 1.18 -10.99
N GLY A 37 15.75 0.20 -11.15
CA GLY A 37 16.02 -1.18 -10.75
C GLY A 37 14.84 -2.00 -10.23
N PRO A 38 13.98 -1.50 -9.33
CA PRO A 38 12.93 -2.34 -8.76
C PRO A 38 11.90 -2.76 -9.80
N ASP A 39 11.43 -4.00 -9.67
CA ASP A 39 10.35 -4.53 -10.52
C ASP A 39 8.98 -4.04 -10.08
N VAL A 40 8.84 -3.72 -8.81
CA VAL A 40 7.58 -3.32 -8.18
C VAL A 40 7.80 -2.04 -7.40
N VAL A 41 6.94 -1.05 -7.63
CA VAL A 41 6.96 0.22 -6.89
C VAL A 41 5.61 0.45 -6.27
N ILE A 42 5.60 0.78 -4.99
CA ILE A 42 4.39 1.15 -4.25
C ILE A 42 4.60 2.54 -3.67
N ILE A 43 3.75 3.48 -4.04
CA ILE A 43 3.80 4.84 -3.54
C ILE A 43 2.61 5.06 -2.62
N LYS A 44 2.87 5.27 -1.33
CA LYS A 44 1.84 5.53 -0.33
C LYS A 44 1.48 7.02 -0.36
N ARG A 45 0.19 7.30 -0.26
CA ARG A 45 -0.34 8.66 -0.37
C ARG A 45 -1.15 9.08 0.86
N GLY A 46 -0.87 8.50 2.01
CA GLY A 46 -1.59 8.82 3.24
C GLY A 46 -3.08 8.55 3.10
N SER A 47 -3.89 9.57 3.38
CA SER A 47 -5.36 9.46 3.29
C SER A 47 -5.86 9.30 1.84
N ASP A 48 -5.03 9.52 0.85
CA ASP A 48 -5.41 9.37 -0.55
C ASP A 48 -5.13 7.96 -1.10
N GLY A 49 -4.65 7.06 -0.27
CA GLY A 49 -4.48 5.66 -0.65
C GLY A 49 -3.06 5.31 -1.08
N ALA A 50 -2.95 4.42 -2.04
CA ALA A 50 -1.67 3.94 -2.54
C ALA A 50 -1.70 3.71 -4.04
N PHE A 51 -0.52 3.74 -4.66
CA PHE A 51 -0.35 3.46 -6.07
C PHE A 51 0.65 2.32 -6.22
N LEU A 52 0.27 1.29 -6.96
CA LEU A 52 1.09 0.11 -7.23
C LEU A 52 1.41 0.03 -8.71
N SER A 53 2.68 -0.16 -9.03
CA SER A 53 3.14 -0.34 -10.41
C SER A 53 4.03 -1.57 -10.51
N PHE A 54 3.67 -2.50 -11.39
CA PHE A 54 4.48 -3.68 -11.69
C PHE A 54 4.11 -4.22 -13.08
N GLY A 55 5.08 -4.79 -13.78
CA GLY A 55 4.85 -5.25 -15.14
C GLY A 55 4.38 -4.10 -16.03
N GLU A 56 3.31 -4.32 -16.77
CA GLU A 56 2.65 -3.28 -17.57
C GLU A 56 1.38 -2.76 -16.89
N GLN A 57 1.22 -3.05 -15.60
CA GLN A 57 0.02 -2.75 -14.84
C GLN A 57 0.26 -1.68 -13.80
N ALA A 58 -0.77 -0.89 -13.54
CA ALA A 58 -0.76 0.11 -12.48
C ALA A 58 -2.15 0.20 -11.86
N PHE A 59 -2.19 0.33 -10.54
CA PHE A 59 -3.43 0.33 -9.78
C PHE A 59 -3.42 1.43 -8.72
N TYR A 60 -4.56 2.12 -8.57
CA TYR A 60 -4.81 3.02 -7.46
C TYR A 60 -5.65 2.29 -6.42
N PHE A 61 -5.23 2.38 -5.16
CA PHE A 61 -5.94 1.77 -4.04
C PHE A 61 -6.48 2.87 -3.13
N PRO A 62 -7.78 2.89 -2.84
CA PRO A 62 -8.33 3.81 -1.85
C PRO A 62 -7.97 3.35 -0.45
N VAL A 63 -8.04 4.26 0.53
CA VAL A 63 -7.95 3.87 1.92
C VAL A 63 -9.28 3.31 2.39
N PHE A 64 -9.24 2.49 3.44
CA PHE A 64 -10.46 2.10 4.14
C PHE A 64 -11.09 3.35 4.76
N PRO A 65 -12.40 3.59 4.55
CA PRO A 65 -13.05 4.78 5.09
C PRO A 65 -13.12 4.72 6.61
N ILE A 66 -12.44 5.65 7.27
CA ILE A 66 -12.35 5.75 8.72
C ILE A 66 -12.98 7.06 9.15
N LYS A 67 -13.93 7.00 10.10
CA LYS A 67 -14.58 8.21 10.60
C LYS A 67 -13.66 9.06 11.44
N ASN A 68 -12.91 8.43 12.32
CA ASN A 68 -12.03 9.12 13.26
C ASN A 68 -10.64 8.52 13.22
N VAL A 69 -9.69 9.28 12.70
CA VAL A 69 -8.27 8.93 12.79
C VAL A 69 -7.81 9.43 14.15
N ILE A 70 -7.46 8.49 15.03
CA ILE A 70 -6.99 8.82 16.37
C ILE A 70 -5.51 9.13 16.35
N ASP A 71 -4.73 8.23 15.74
CA ASP A 71 -3.28 8.38 15.70
C ASP A 71 -2.72 7.74 14.42
N PRO A 72 -2.18 8.56 13.49
CA PRO A 72 -1.60 8.01 12.27
C PRO A 72 -0.19 7.42 12.48
N THR A 73 0.37 7.54 13.68
CA THR A 73 1.71 7.05 13.99
C THR A 73 1.78 5.53 13.77
N GLY A 74 2.77 5.09 13.02
CA GLY A 74 2.96 3.67 12.77
C GLY A 74 2.14 3.09 11.64
N ALA A 75 1.25 3.87 11.01
CA ALA A 75 0.44 3.38 9.91
C ALA A 75 1.29 2.91 8.73
N GLY A 76 2.35 3.66 8.42
CA GLY A 76 3.29 3.28 7.36
C GLY A 76 4.00 1.98 7.65
N ASP A 77 4.43 1.78 8.89
CA ASP A 77 5.09 0.55 9.33
C ASP A 77 4.12 -0.62 9.30
N SER A 78 2.87 -0.41 9.70
CA SER A 78 1.82 -1.43 9.66
C SER A 78 1.50 -1.83 8.23
N PHE A 79 1.47 -0.87 7.31
CA PHE A 79 1.28 -1.16 5.89
C PHE A 79 2.43 -2.02 5.37
N ALA A 80 3.66 -1.61 5.59
CA ALA A 80 4.83 -2.33 5.13
C ALA A 80 4.88 -3.75 5.71
N GLY A 81 4.62 -3.88 7.01
CA GLY A 81 4.60 -5.17 7.69
C GLY A 81 3.53 -6.08 7.15
N GLY A 82 2.32 -5.56 6.93
CA GLY A 82 1.22 -6.34 6.36
C GLY A 82 1.51 -6.77 4.93
N PHE A 83 2.03 -5.86 4.13
CA PHE A 83 2.39 -6.15 2.75
C PHE A 83 3.45 -7.26 2.65
N MET A 84 4.56 -7.09 3.37
CA MET A 84 5.64 -8.08 3.33
C MET A 84 5.24 -9.40 3.96
N GLY A 85 4.47 -9.34 5.07
CA GLY A 85 3.99 -10.54 5.72
C GLY A 85 3.08 -11.38 4.84
N TYR A 86 2.20 -10.72 4.09
CA TYR A 86 1.33 -11.41 3.14
C TYR A 86 2.16 -12.13 2.06
N LEU A 87 3.12 -11.42 1.46
CA LEU A 87 3.98 -12.01 0.43
C LEU A 87 4.78 -13.20 0.96
N ALA A 88 5.23 -13.14 2.21
CA ALA A 88 6.02 -14.21 2.81
C ALA A 88 5.22 -15.50 3.02
N GLN A 89 3.90 -15.37 3.27
CA GLN A 89 3.03 -16.51 3.58
C GLN A 89 2.20 -16.98 2.39
N SER A 90 2.19 -16.23 1.31
CA SER A 90 1.30 -16.48 0.17
C SER A 90 2.12 -16.57 -1.12
N ASP A 91 1.44 -16.45 -2.25
CA ASP A 91 2.10 -16.32 -3.54
C ASP A 91 2.86 -14.99 -3.56
N LYS A 92 4.17 -15.07 -3.72
CA LYS A 92 5.08 -13.92 -3.69
C LYS A 92 4.88 -12.96 -4.86
N SER A 93 4.01 -13.27 -5.79
CA SER A 93 3.69 -12.41 -6.94
C SER A 93 2.33 -11.74 -6.82
N ASP A 94 1.56 -12.00 -5.76
CA ASP A 94 0.24 -11.40 -5.57
C ASP A 94 0.35 -10.04 -4.87
N PHE A 95 0.86 -9.07 -5.61
CA PHE A 95 1.11 -7.73 -5.09
C PHE A 95 -0.18 -6.97 -4.80
N ILE A 96 -1.24 -7.21 -5.55
CA ILE A 96 -2.53 -6.56 -5.33
C ILE A 96 -3.10 -6.95 -3.97
N GLU A 97 -3.18 -8.24 -3.68
CA GLU A 97 -3.65 -8.71 -2.38
C GLU A 97 -2.73 -8.26 -1.25
N ALA A 98 -1.42 -8.22 -1.50
CA ALA A 98 -0.45 -7.74 -0.51
C ALA A 98 -0.69 -6.28 -0.14
N VAL A 99 -0.98 -5.41 -1.12
CA VAL A 99 -1.29 -4.00 -0.87
C VAL A 99 -2.61 -3.88 -0.09
N LEU A 100 -3.62 -4.67 -0.46
CA LEU A 100 -4.90 -4.68 0.24
C LEU A 100 -4.73 -5.09 1.70
N PHE A 101 -3.94 -6.12 1.95
CA PHE A 101 -3.65 -6.59 3.30
C PHE A 101 -2.92 -5.52 4.11
N GLY A 102 -1.90 -4.90 3.53
CA GLY A 102 -1.19 -3.81 4.17
C GLY A 102 -2.07 -2.61 4.46
N SER A 103 -2.96 -2.25 3.52
CA SER A 103 -3.91 -1.15 3.70
C SER A 103 -4.89 -1.43 4.83
N ALA A 104 -5.39 -2.66 4.93
CA ALA A 104 -6.30 -3.05 6.01
C ALA A 104 -5.59 -3.00 7.37
N MET A 105 -4.36 -3.49 7.45
CA MET A 105 -3.56 -3.42 8.67
C MET A 105 -3.35 -1.97 9.12
N ALA A 106 -2.97 -1.10 8.18
CA ALA A 106 -2.76 0.32 8.47
C ALA A 106 -4.05 0.98 8.97
N SER A 107 -5.20 0.61 8.43
CA SER A 107 -6.49 1.18 8.83
C SER A 107 -6.82 0.90 10.29
N PHE A 108 -6.50 -0.29 10.79
CA PHE A 108 -6.69 -0.60 12.21
C PHE A 108 -5.72 0.17 13.09
N CYS A 109 -4.51 0.40 12.61
CA CYS A 109 -3.51 1.16 13.35
C CYS A 109 -3.95 2.60 13.61
N VAL A 110 -4.56 3.27 12.62
CA VAL A 110 -4.96 4.67 12.76
C VAL A 110 -6.26 4.86 13.54
N GLU A 111 -7.08 3.82 13.67
CA GLU A 111 -8.33 3.91 14.43
C GLU A 111 -8.15 3.84 15.93
N ASP A 112 -7.00 3.40 16.40
CA ASP A 112 -6.74 3.22 17.82
C ASP A 112 -5.35 3.80 18.15
N PHE A 113 -4.92 3.63 19.40
CA PHE A 113 -3.66 4.18 19.87
C PHE A 113 -2.46 3.35 19.41
N GLY A 114 -2.22 3.37 18.12
CA GLY A 114 -1.04 2.79 17.50
C GLY A 114 -1.05 1.27 17.40
N PRO A 115 0.14 0.65 17.38
CA PRO A 115 0.28 -0.77 17.03
C PRO A 115 -0.38 -1.75 17.99
N THR A 116 -0.70 -1.31 19.22
CA THR A 116 -1.31 -2.20 20.23
C THR A 116 -2.65 -2.74 19.77
N SER A 117 -3.40 -1.97 19.00
CA SER A 117 -4.71 -2.40 18.48
C SER A 117 -4.58 -3.58 17.52
N LEU A 118 -3.44 -3.71 16.86
CA LEU A 118 -3.21 -4.78 15.89
C LEU A 118 -3.17 -6.17 16.55
N LEU A 119 -2.88 -6.23 17.84
CA LEU A 119 -2.85 -7.49 18.58
C LEU A 119 -4.23 -8.12 18.71
N LYS A 120 -5.29 -7.33 18.55
CA LYS A 120 -6.68 -7.78 18.66
C LYS A 120 -7.34 -8.05 17.32
N VAL A 121 -6.66 -7.73 16.22
CA VAL A 121 -7.22 -7.87 14.87
C VAL A 121 -7.14 -9.34 14.44
N THR A 122 -8.27 -9.88 14.00
CA THR A 122 -8.34 -11.25 13.48
C THR A 122 -8.24 -11.22 11.96
N ARG A 123 -7.98 -12.39 11.37
CA ARG A 123 -7.99 -12.53 9.91
C ARG A 123 -9.37 -12.18 9.34
N THR A 124 -10.45 -12.52 10.04
CA THR A 124 -11.81 -12.17 9.62
C THR A 124 -11.99 -10.67 9.56
N ASP A 125 -11.48 -9.94 10.55
CA ASP A 125 -11.53 -8.48 10.56
C ASP A 125 -10.82 -7.88 9.34
N LEU A 126 -9.64 -8.40 9.03
CA LEU A 126 -8.87 -7.96 7.87
C LEU A 126 -9.60 -8.25 6.57
N ASP A 127 -10.15 -9.45 6.43
CA ASP A 127 -10.88 -9.85 5.22
C ASP A 127 -12.10 -8.96 4.97
N LYS A 128 -12.79 -8.56 6.01
CA LYS A 128 -13.94 -7.65 5.90
C LYS A 128 -13.51 -6.29 5.34
N ARG A 129 -12.41 -5.74 5.86
CA ARG A 129 -11.92 -4.45 5.38
C ARG A 129 -11.36 -4.53 3.97
N ILE A 130 -10.68 -5.61 3.65
CA ILE A 130 -10.19 -5.86 2.30
C ILE A 130 -11.35 -5.88 1.30
N ALA A 131 -12.44 -6.56 1.65
CA ALA A 131 -13.63 -6.60 0.80
C ALA A 131 -14.23 -5.21 0.55
N ILE A 132 -14.24 -4.37 1.59
CA ILE A 132 -14.74 -2.99 1.46
C ILE A 132 -13.80 -2.17 0.57
N ILE A 133 -12.49 -2.28 0.75
CA ILE A 133 -11.53 -1.58 -0.08
C ILE A 133 -11.69 -2.00 -1.55
N LYS A 134 -11.84 -3.29 -1.80
CA LYS A 134 -12.07 -3.81 -3.15
C LYS A 134 -13.33 -3.23 -3.78
N SER A 135 -14.39 -3.09 -3.00
CA SER A 135 -15.66 -2.54 -3.52
C SER A 135 -15.52 -1.08 -3.94
N CYS A 136 -14.55 -0.36 -3.35
CA CYS A 136 -14.26 1.02 -3.73
C CYS A 136 -13.35 1.12 -4.97
N MET A 137 -12.55 0.08 -5.22
CA MET A 137 -11.62 0.06 -6.37
C MET A 137 -12.30 -0.30 -7.67
N PHE A 138 -13.22 -1.26 -7.58
CA PHE A 138 -13.87 -1.81 -8.77
C PHE A 138 -15.31 -1.33 -8.78
N PRO A 139 -15.70 -0.45 -9.72
CA PRO A 139 -17.09 0.00 -9.81
C PRO A 139 -18.01 -1.19 -10.06
N ALA A 140 -19.30 -0.97 -9.83
CA ALA A 140 -20.30 -2.00 -10.10
C ALA A 140 -20.16 -2.51 -11.53
N GLU A 141 -20.38 -3.81 -11.72
CA GLU A 141 -20.24 -4.46 -13.01
C GLU A 141 -21.11 -3.79 -14.06
N GLY A 142 -20.52 -3.53 -15.23
CA GLY A 142 -21.23 -2.86 -16.31
C GLY A 142 -21.13 -1.34 -16.31
N VAL A 143 -20.39 -0.77 -15.36
CA VAL A 143 -20.16 0.67 -15.29
C VAL A 143 -18.88 1.05 -15.97
#